data_43c5afe487e6037a1e7598fe1b409831
#
_entry.id   43c5afe487e6037a1e7598fe1b409831
#
_cell.length_a   1.000
_cell.length_b   1.000
_cell.length_c   1.000
_cell.angle_alpha   90.00
_cell.angle_beta   90.00
_cell.angle_gamma   90.00
#
_symmetry.space_group_name_H-M   'P 1'
#
loop_
_entity.id
_entity.type
_entity.pdbx_description
1 polymer ?
#
loop_
_entity_poly.entity_id
_entity_poly.type
_entity_poly.pdbx_seq_one_letter_code
_entity_poly.pdbx_strand_id
1 'polypeptide(L)'
;MSSLPSFLAAASGPRGPSHDQRAACRAALAGAVALAVALGVGRFAFTPLLPLMLAGGELDIRHGGWLASANYAGYFVGAMTCARIAVDPARMVRAGLAATVLLTFAMGLASPFWVWALVRFVGGAVSAWTFVFASQWGLRRVVEHGAPAWGGVIYTGPGIGIVATGLIGFALAGRHAALGWIGFAAASAVLTAFVWRAFGAAGAGTDGGQSRGGAKRAGDGVGVADAAGRAGERLAAGAAEGAGAVADAVSAANVADTADTADTANTANTANTANTANTANTANTANTATATAERNSPVAGVAGQHGAMAAPAARAPHVESAAARRDAFWLVLLYGLPGFGYIITATFLPVIARAALPAHSRWPDLFWPMFGAALIAGALLGARLPSGWDNRLLLGACCAVQALGVALGIVWPTAPGFALGSALVGLPFTAITLFAMREARRLRGERAAGLMGYATASYGVGQIAGPLAAAPLAAHAGSFSPALWLAATMLAVGAAGFAAVALRAWRAKTRGGGVG
;
A
#
# COMPACT_ATOMS: atom_id res chain seq x y z
N MET A 1 1.86 16.78 66.37
CA MET A 1 0.77 16.10 65.65
C MET A 1 1.18 15.97 64.22
N SER A 2 1.54 14.77 63.84
CA SER A 2 2.27 14.41 62.65
C SER A 2 1.32 14.22 61.47
N SER A 3 1.49 14.96 60.39
CA SER A 3 0.83 14.71 59.11
C SER A 3 1.63 13.67 58.32
N LEU A 4 1.08 12.47 58.17
CA LEU A 4 1.62 11.43 57.26
C LEU A 4 1.47 11.86 55.80
N PRO A 5 2.46 11.61 54.94
CA PRO A 5 2.36 11.95 53.52
C PRO A 5 1.47 10.95 52.77
N SER A 6 0.55 11.48 51.94
CA SER A 6 -0.43 10.80 51.15
C SER A 6 0.07 10.19 49.83
N PHE A 7 1.09 9.31 49.85
CA PHE A 7 1.43 8.54 48.65
C PHE A 7 0.91 7.09 48.66
N LEU A 8 -0.16 6.83 49.38
CA LEU A 8 -0.91 5.55 49.32
C LEU A 8 -2.21 5.60 48.50
N ALA A 9 -2.41 6.69 47.74
CA ALA A 9 -3.61 6.82 46.90
C ALA A 9 -3.24 6.90 45.40
N ALA A 10 -2.70 5.85 44.81
CA ALA A 10 -2.75 5.60 43.36
C ALA A 10 -2.19 4.24 42.97
N ALA A 11 -2.53 3.17 43.63
CA ALA A 11 -2.52 1.85 43.02
C ALA A 11 -3.84 1.66 42.27
N SER A 12 -4.04 2.45 41.19
CA SER A 12 -5.04 2.11 40.20
C SER A 12 -4.48 0.92 39.43
N GLY A 13 -5.01 -0.28 39.74
CA GLY A 13 -4.72 -1.50 38.97
C GLY A 13 -4.93 -1.32 37.48
N PRO A 14 -4.43 -2.22 36.63
CA PRO A 14 -4.48 -2.07 35.18
C PRO A 14 -5.93 -1.86 34.74
N ARG A 15 -6.27 -0.61 34.42
CA ARG A 15 -7.57 -0.30 33.81
C ARG A 15 -7.65 -1.08 32.52
N GLY A 16 -8.63 -1.97 32.39
CA GLY A 16 -8.90 -2.69 31.16
C GLY A 16 -9.02 -1.71 29.98
N PRO A 17 -8.77 -2.15 28.74
CA PRO A 17 -8.76 -1.28 27.58
C PRO A 17 -10.06 -0.47 27.49
N SER A 18 -9.93 0.84 27.24
CA SER A 18 -11.07 1.75 27.12
C SER A 18 -12.02 1.28 26.00
N HIS A 19 -13.27 1.75 26.04
CA HIS A 19 -14.27 1.43 24.99
C HIS A 19 -13.71 1.77 23.60
N ASP A 20 -13.05 2.92 23.46
CA ASP A 20 -12.45 3.37 22.20
C ASP A 20 -11.29 2.48 21.77
N GLN A 21 -10.42 2.04 22.67
CA GLN A 21 -9.38 1.08 22.34
C GLN A 21 -9.93 -0.24 21.82
N ARG A 22 -11.03 -0.75 22.39
CA ARG A 22 -11.70 -1.96 21.91
C ARG A 22 -12.36 -1.73 20.54
N ALA A 23 -12.91 -0.55 20.30
CA ALA A 23 -13.51 -0.20 19.01
C ALA A 23 -12.42 -0.08 17.91
N ALA A 24 -11.30 0.58 18.21
CA ALA A 24 -10.14 0.64 17.31
C ALA A 24 -9.58 -0.75 17.01
N CYS A 25 -9.40 -1.60 18.02
CA CYS A 25 -8.95 -2.98 17.86
C CYS A 25 -9.89 -3.77 16.93
N ARG A 26 -11.20 -3.69 17.14
CA ARG A 26 -12.19 -4.36 16.28
C ARG A 26 -12.15 -3.86 14.84
N ALA A 27 -11.99 -2.56 14.63
CA ALA A 27 -11.86 -1.98 13.30
C ALA A 27 -10.58 -2.44 12.61
N ALA A 28 -9.45 -2.44 13.32
CA ALA A 28 -8.17 -2.92 12.78
C ALA A 28 -8.21 -4.41 12.42
N LEU A 29 -8.81 -5.25 13.29
CA LEU A 29 -8.97 -6.68 13.01
C LEU A 29 -9.92 -6.93 11.83
N ALA A 30 -11.02 -6.19 11.73
CA ALA A 30 -11.92 -6.29 10.58
C ALA A 30 -11.20 -5.92 9.27
N GLY A 31 -10.40 -4.86 9.28
CA GLY A 31 -9.54 -4.48 8.16
C GLY A 31 -8.53 -5.57 7.81
N ALA A 32 -7.83 -6.13 8.81
CA ALA A 32 -6.87 -7.22 8.61
C ALA A 32 -7.53 -8.46 7.99
N VAL A 33 -8.71 -8.87 8.47
CA VAL A 33 -9.46 -10.00 7.89
C VAL A 33 -9.88 -9.70 6.46
N ALA A 34 -10.36 -8.48 6.17
CA ALA A 34 -10.71 -8.08 4.81
C ALA A 34 -9.50 -8.17 3.87
N LEU A 35 -8.32 -7.73 4.31
CA LEU A 35 -7.09 -7.83 3.52
C LEU A 35 -6.59 -9.28 3.41
N ALA A 36 -6.75 -10.10 4.45
CA ALA A 36 -6.41 -11.53 4.40
C ALA A 36 -7.27 -12.27 3.35
N VAL A 37 -8.56 -11.96 3.26
CA VAL A 37 -9.44 -12.52 2.24
C VAL A 37 -9.10 -11.99 0.85
N ALA A 38 -9.05 -10.67 0.67
CA ALA A 38 -8.90 -10.06 -0.65
C ALA A 38 -7.53 -10.31 -1.27
N LEU A 39 -6.45 -10.23 -0.49
CA LEU A 39 -5.08 -10.42 -0.95
C LEU A 39 -4.61 -11.85 -0.67
N GLY A 40 -4.72 -12.32 0.56
CA GLY A 40 -4.25 -13.65 0.94
C GLY A 40 -4.92 -14.75 0.13
N VAL A 41 -6.24 -14.71 -0.03
CA VAL A 41 -6.96 -15.69 -0.84
C VAL A 41 -7.10 -15.18 -2.28
N GLY A 42 -7.72 -14.04 -2.52
CA GLY A 42 -8.05 -13.56 -3.87
C GLY A 42 -6.85 -13.46 -4.80
N ARG A 43 -5.68 -13.13 -4.26
CA ARG A 43 -4.44 -12.98 -5.03
C ARG A 43 -3.49 -14.17 -4.90
N PHE A 44 -3.21 -14.61 -3.67
CA PHE A 44 -2.10 -15.51 -3.36
C PHE A 44 -2.49 -16.97 -3.14
N ALA A 45 -3.77 -17.35 -3.10
CA ALA A 45 -4.20 -18.75 -3.08
C ALA A 45 -3.71 -19.55 -4.31
N PHE A 46 -3.44 -18.88 -5.41
CA PHE A 46 -2.91 -19.49 -6.64
C PHE A 46 -1.53 -20.14 -6.41
N THR A 47 -0.65 -19.49 -5.67
CA THR A 47 0.72 -20.00 -5.45
C THR A 47 0.76 -21.40 -4.82
N PRO A 48 0.07 -21.69 -3.71
CA PRO A 48 0.05 -23.06 -3.16
C PRO A 48 -0.80 -24.05 -3.98
N LEU A 49 -1.76 -23.59 -4.79
CA LEU A 49 -2.59 -24.46 -5.63
C LEU A 49 -1.97 -24.74 -7.01
N LEU A 50 -1.07 -23.91 -7.48
CA LEU A 50 -0.42 -24.08 -8.79
C LEU A 50 0.23 -25.45 -8.96
N PRO A 51 0.99 -26.02 -7.99
CA PRO A 51 1.53 -27.36 -8.12
C PRO A 51 0.45 -28.45 -8.28
N LEU A 52 -0.71 -28.28 -7.65
CA LEU A 52 -1.84 -29.21 -7.78
C LEU A 52 -2.48 -29.14 -9.16
N MET A 53 -2.66 -27.91 -9.71
CA MET A 53 -3.16 -27.69 -11.07
C MET A 53 -2.22 -28.27 -12.13
N LEU A 54 -0.91 -28.13 -11.95
CA LEU A 54 0.10 -28.72 -12.84
C LEU A 54 0.10 -30.25 -12.75
N ALA A 55 0.05 -30.81 -11.56
CA ALA A 55 0.03 -32.24 -11.34
C ALA A 55 -1.26 -32.90 -11.83
N GLY A 56 -2.39 -32.19 -11.79
CA GLY A 56 -3.67 -32.62 -12.34
C GLY A 56 -3.73 -32.56 -13.87
N GLY A 57 -2.71 -32.03 -14.55
CA GLY A 57 -2.70 -31.86 -16.00
C GLY A 57 -3.68 -30.78 -16.51
N GLU A 58 -4.23 -29.98 -15.59
CA GLU A 58 -5.21 -28.93 -15.91
C GLU A 58 -4.58 -27.77 -16.70
N LEU A 59 -3.27 -27.54 -16.50
CA LEU A 59 -2.49 -26.52 -17.21
C LEU A 59 -0.99 -26.86 -17.22
N ASP A 60 -0.25 -26.22 -18.10
CA ASP A 60 1.22 -26.25 -18.11
C ASP A 60 1.82 -25.01 -17.39
N ILE A 61 3.14 -25.00 -17.26
CA ILE A 61 3.84 -23.92 -16.56
C ILE A 61 3.70 -22.56 -17.26
N ARG A 62 3.57 -22.54 -18.60
CA ARG A 62 3.39 -21.30 -19.36
C ARG A 62 2.02 -20.69 -19.07
N HIS A 63 0.98 -21.50 -19.11
CA HIS A 63 -0.38 -21.08 -18.75
C HIS A 63 -0.45 -20.67 -17.26
N GLY A 64 0.30 -21.34 -16.37
CA GLY A 64 0.45 -20.91 -14.98
C GLY A 64 1.01 -19.50 -14.86
N GLY A 65 2.04 -19.16 -15.64
CA GLY A 65 2.60 -17.81 -15.72
C GLY A 65 1.59 -16.79 -16.24
N TRP A 66 0.83 -17.13 -17.28
CA TRP A 66 -0.24 -16.27 -17.81
C TRP A 66 -1.33 -15.98 -16.78
N LEU A 67 -1.77 -16.99 -16.03
CA LEU A 67 -2.80 -16.82 -14.99
C LEU A 67 -2.30 -15.93 -13.83
N ALA A 68 -1.04 -16.07 -13.45
CA ALA A 68 -0.44 -15.18 -12.46
C ALA A 68 -0.41 -13.74 -12.97
N SER A 69 0.11 -13.52 -14.18
CA SER A 69 0.22 -12.19 -14.78
C SER A 69 -1.14 -11.55 -15.05
N ALA A 70 -2.17 -12.34 -15.42
CA ALA A 70 -3.54 -11.85 -15.55
C ALA A 70 -4.05 -11.25 -14.23
N ASN A 71 -3.79 -11.90 -13.09
CA ASN A 71 -4.16 -11.34 -11.79
C ASN A 71 -3.40 -10.05 -11.47
N TYR A 72 -2.10 -10.01 -11.74
CA TYR A 72 -1.29 -8.81 -11.50
C TYR A 72 -1.70 -7.65 -12.42
N ALA A 73 -2.04 -7.94 -13.68
CA ALA A 73 -2.58 -6.94 -14.61
C ALA A 73 -3.95 -6.40 -14.13
N GLY A 74 -4.83 -7.30 -13.70
CA GLY A 74 -6.10 -6.91 -13.09
C GLY A 74 -5.91 -6.02 -11.86
N TYR A 75 -4.99 -6.40 -10.99
CA TYR A 75 -4.66 -5.62 -9.79
C TYR A 75 -4.10 -4.24 -10.16
N PHE A 76 -3.22 -4.17 -11.13
CA PHE A 76 -2.70 -2.90 -11.65
C PHE A 76 -3.82 -1.99 -12.18
N VAL A 77 -4.71 -2.52 -13.02
CA VAL A 77 -5.86 -1.77 -13.54
C VAL A 77 -6.81 -1.36 -12.40
N GLY A 78 -7.08 -2.27 -11.46
CA GLY A 78 -7.88 -1.99 -10.28
C GLY A 78 -7.32 -0.84 -9.46
N ALA A 79 -6.02 -0.85 -9.18
CA ALA A 79 -5.33 0.21 -8.46
C ALA A 79 -5.44 1.56 -9.18
N MET A 80 -5.20 1.58 -10.50
CA MET A 80 -5.29 2.80 -11.32
C MET A 80 -6.70 3.39 -11.41
N THR A 81 -7.72 2.58 -11.23
CA THR A 81 -9.13 3.02 -11.29
C THR A 81 -9.70 3.45 -9.94
N CYS A 82 -9.04 3.12 -8.82
CA CYS A 82 -9.53 3.43 -7.46
C CYS A 82 -9.89 4.91 -7.27
N ALA A 83 -9.05 5.81 -7.77
CA ALA A 83 -9.25 7.26 -7.64
C ALA A 83 -10.52 7.79 -8.34
N ARG A 84 -11.07 7.02 -9.28
CA ARG A 84 -12.28 7.39 -10.04
C ARG A 84 -13.56 6.81 -9.43
N ILE A 85 -13.45 6.01 -8.38
CA ILE A 85 -14.58 5.31 -7.77
C ILE A 85 -15.04 6.10 -6.54
N ALA A 86 -16.10 6.88 -6.69
CA ALA A 86 -16.72 7.64 -5.60
C ALA A 86 -17.83 6.81 -4.93
N VAL A 87 -17.44 5.79 -4.15
CA VAL A 87 -18.36 4.90 -3.42
C VAL A 87 -17.97 4.86 -1.95
N ASP A 88 -18.96 4.71 -1.07
CA ASP A 88 -18.69 4.52 0.36
C ASP A 88 -17.72 3.34 0.60
N PRO A 89 -16.60 3.57 1.32
CA PRO A 89 -15.59 2.55 1.54
C PRO A 89 -16.13 1.25 2.13
N ALA A 90 -17.04 1.32 3.08
CA ALA A 90 -17.60 0.13 3.71
C ALA A 90 -18.44 -0.72 2.73
N ARG A 91 -19.20 -0.06 1.84
CA ARG A 91 -19.96 -0.75 0.78
C ARG A 91 -19.03 -1.40 -0.23
N MET A 92 -17.96 -0.69 -0.62
CA MET A 92 -16.97 -1.22 -1.56
C MET A 92 -16.23 -2.44 -1.00
N VAL A 93 -15.86 -2.41 0.29
CA VAL A 93 -15.24 -3.57 0.96
C VAL A 93 -16.20 -4.76 0.96
N ARG A 94 -17.47 -4.58 1.30
CA ARG A 94 -18.45 -5.68 1.26
C ARG A 94 -18.61 -6.27 -0.13
N ALA A 95 -18.77 -5.42 -1.15
CA ALA A 95 -18.86 -5.86 -2.54
C ALA A 95 -17.60 -6.61 -2.98
N GLY A 96 -16.41 -6.09 -2.63
CA GLY A 96 -15.14 -6.72 -2.93
C GLY A 96 -14.93 -8.06 -2.24
N LEU A 97 -15.31 -8.19 -0.96
CA LEU A 97 -15.25 -9.46 -0.23
C LEU A 97 -16.19 -10.50 -0.86
N ALA A 98 -17.44 -10.12 -1.14
CA ALA A 98 -18.41 -11.01 -1.81
C ALA A 98 -17.91 -11.44 -3.21
N ALA A 99 -17.39 -10.49 -3.98
CA ALA A 99 -16.80 -10.79 -5.30
C ALA A 99 -15.58 -11.72 -5.17
N THR A 100 -14.71 -11.53 -4.18
CA THR A 100 -13.56 -12.41 -3.93
C THR A 100 -14.00 -13.84 -3.65
N VAL A 101 -15.03 -14.03 -2.81
CA VAL A 101 -15.61 -15.36 -2.54
C VAL A 101 -16.12 -16.01 -3.83
N LEU A 102 -16.93 -15.29 -4.61
CA LEU A 102 -17.53 -15.81 -5.85
C LEU A 102 -16.47 -16.13 -6.91
N LEU A 103 -15.49 -15.25 -7.10
CA LEU A 103 -14.40 -15.46 -8.06
C LEU A 103 -13.49 -16.62 -7.65
N THR A 104 -13.21 -16.78 -6.35
CA THR A 104 -12.45 -17.91 -5.83
C THR A 104 -13.22 -19.22 -6.03
N PHE A 105 -14.52 -19.22 -5.81
CA PHE A 105 -15.39 -20.36 -6.06
C PHE A 105 -15.43 -20.70 -7.56
N ALA A 106 -15.54 -19.70 -8.43
CA ALA A 106 -15.52 -19.86 -9.88
C ALA A 106 -14.23 -20.51 -10.39
N MET A 107 -13.08 -20.26 -9.77
CA MET A 107 -11.82 -20.94 -10.09
C MET A 107 -11.89 -22.46 -9.89
N GLY A 108 -12.66 -22.92 -8.90
CA GLY A 108 -12.83 -24.34 -8.62
C GLY A 108 -13.86 -25.06 -9.51
N LEU A 109 -14.76 -24.30 -10.14
CA LEU A 109 -15.81 -24.86 -11.02
C LEU A 109 -15.47 -24.78 -12.50
N ALA A 110 -14.70 -23.77 -12.90
CA ALA A 110 -14.32 -23.56 -14.28
C ALA A 110 -13.18 -24.51 -14.69
N SER A 111 -13.18 -24.94 -15.93
CA SER A 111 -12.11 -25.71 -16.56
C SER A 111 -11.44 -25.01 -17.75
N PRO A 112 -12.13 -24.13 -18.54
CA PRO A 112 -11.49 -23.48 -19.68
C PRO A 112 -10.46 -22.45 -19.21
N PHE A 113 -9.26 -22.50 -19.79
CA PHE A 113 -8.15 -21.57 -19.47
C PHE A 113 -8.56 -20.09 -19.53
N TRP A 114 -9.29 -19.69 -20.56
CA TRP A 114 -9.69 -18.28 -20.73
C TRP A 114 -10.66 -17.80 -19.65
N VAL A 115 -11.48 -18.69 -19.12
CA VAL A 115 -12.35 -18.38 -17.98
C VAL A 115 -11.50 -18.15 -16.73
N TRP A 116 -10.53 -19.02 -16.48
CA TRP A 116 -9.58 -18.80 -15.38
C TRP A 116 -8.80 -17.50 -15.53
N ALA A 117 -8.31 -17.18 -16.74
CA ALA A 117 -7.59 -15.95 -17.00
C ALA A 117 -8.46 -14.70 -16.72
N LEU A 118 -9.72 -14.71 -17.17
CA LEU A 118 -10.67 -13.64 -16.90
C LEU A 118 -10.98 -13.53 -15.41
N VAL A 119 -11.28 -14.65 -14.73
CA VAL A 119 -11.55 -14.68 -13.29
C VAL A 119 -10.34 -14.16 -12.49
N ARG A 120 -9.14 -14.55 -12.89
CA ARG A 120 -7.89 -14.06 -12.27
C ARG A 120 -7.70 -12.56 -12.49
N PHE A 121 -7.96 -12.06 -13.70
CA PHE A 121 -7.87 -10.64 -14.00
C PHE A 121 -8.87 -9.81 -13.18
N VAL A 122 -10.16 -10.21 -13.21
CA VAL A 122 -11.21 -9.54 -12.42
C VAL A 122 -10.90 -9.66 -10.92
N GLY A 123 -10.46 -10.83 -10.46
CA GLY A 123 -10.05 -11.05 -9.07
C GLY A 123 -8.91 -10.14 -8.64
N GLY A 124 -7.96 -9.88 -9.53
CA GLY A 124 -6.91 -8.89 -9.31
C GLY A 124 -7.47 -7.48 -9.08
N ALA A 125 -8.34 -7.01 -9.97
CA ALA A 125 -8.97 -5.68 -9.85
C ALA A 125 -9.79 -5.56 -8.55
N VAL A 126 -10.60 -6.57 -8.25
CA VAL A 126 -11.39 -6.64 -7.00
C VAL A 126 -10.48 -6.61 -5.77
N SER A 127 -9.36 -7.33 -5.80
CA SER A 127 -8.38 -7.32 -4.69
C SER A 127 -7.79 -5.94 -4.46
N ALA A 128 -7.47 -5.20 -5.54
CA ALA A 128 -6.95 -3.83 -5.44
C ALA A 128 -7.99 -2.88 -4.84
N TRP A 129 -9.22 -2.90 -5.33
CA TRP A 129 -10.29 -2.08 -4.79
C TRP A 129 -10.57 -2.39 -3.31
N THR A 130 -10.68 -3.68 -2.98
CA THR A 130 -10.91 -4.08 -1.59
C THR A 130 -9.77 -3.62 -0.68
N PHE A 131 -8.53 -3.73 -1.14
CA PHE A 131 -7.35 -3.29 -0.39
C PHE A 131 -7.40 -1.79 -0.10
N VAL A 132 -7.61 -0.95 -1.12
CA VAL A 132 -7.66 0.51 -0.96
C VAL A 132 -8.77 0.92 -0.01
N PHE A 133 -10.00 0.46 -0.27
CA PHE A 133 -11.15 0.90 0.50
C PHE A 133 -11.18 0.32 1.93
N ALA A 134 -10.65 -0.90 2.16
CA ALA A 134 -10.49 -1.44 3.50
C ALA A 134 -9.41 -0.68 4.30
N SER A 135 -8.31 -0.29 3.64
CA SER A 135 -7.29 0.55 4.24
C SER A 135 -7.85 1.91 4.64
N GLN A 136 -8.55 2.60 3.74
CA GLN A 136 -9.20 3.89 4.03
C GLN A 136 -10.17 3.79 5.21
N TRP A 137 -11.08 2.80 5.16
CA TRP A 137 -12.07 2.60 6.21
C TRP A 137 -11.41 2.30 7.56
N GLY A 138 -10.46 1.37 7.57
CA GLY A 138 -9.79 0.92 8.80
C GLY A 138 -8.96 2.03 9.44
N LEU A 139 -8.15 2.76 8.64
CA LEU A 139 -7.32 3.86 9.11
C LEU A 139 -8.17 4.99 9.69
N ARG A 140 -9.24 5.39 8.98
CA ARG A 140 -10.15 6.41 9.49
C ARG A 140 -10.74 6.00 10.84
N ARG A 141 -11.19 4.75 11.00
CA ARG A 141 -11.77 4.25 12.25
C ARG A 141 -10.80 4.23 13.41
N VAL A 142 -9.55 3.79 13.22
CA VAL A 142 -8.58 3.76 14.32
C VAL A 142 -8.15 5.17 14.74
N VAL A 143 -8.15 6.14 13.81
CA VAL A 143 -7.90 7.56 14.11
C VAL A 143 -9.09 8.19 14.85
N GLU A 144 -10.33 7.94 14.41
CA GLU A 144 -11.55 8.39 15.08
C GLU A 144 -11.60 7.96 16.54
N HIS A 145 -11.09 6.76 16.86
CA HIS A 145 -11.00 6.23 18.22
C HIS A 145 -9.70 6.59 18.97
N GLY A 146 -8.91 7.54 18.45
CA GLY A 146 -7.69 8.02 19.10
C GLY A 146 -6.57 6.99 19.27
N ALA A 147 -6.58 5.90 18.48
CA ALA A 147 -5.63 4.80 18.58
C ALA A 147 -4.94 4.46 17.25
N PRO A 148 -4.23 5.43 16.61
CA PRO A 148 -3.63 5.25 15.28
C PRO A 148 -2.59 4.13 15.23
N ALA A 149 -1.99 3.73 16.36
CA ALA A 149 -1.05 2.62 16.44
C ALA A 149 -1.65 1.27 15.99
N TRP A 150 -2.98 1.09 16.09
CA TRP A 150 -3.68 -0.10 15.61
C TRP A 150 -3.75 -0.20 14.09
N GLY A 151 -3.48 0.88 13.37
CA GLY A 151 -3.43 0.88 11.91
C GLY A 151 -2.46 -0.16 11.33
N GLY A 152 -1.30 -0.38 11.98
CA GLY A 152 -0.35 -1.41 11.56
C GLY A 152 -0.92 -2.84 11.54
N VAL A 153 -1.89 -3.13 12.40
CA VAL A 153 -2.55 -4.45 12.47
C VAL A 153 -3.33 -4.75 11.20
N ILE A 154 -3.92 -3.75 10.55
CA ILE A 154 -4.68 -3.91 9.29
C ILE A 154 -3.80 -4.59 8.24
N TYR A 155 -2.55 -4.17 8.13
CA TYR A 155 -1.61 -4.60 7.10
C TYR A 155 -0.88 -5.91 7.41
N THR A 156 -1.13 -6.52 8.56
CA THR A 156 -0.71 -7.92 8.80
C THR A 156 -1.61 -8.91 8.05
N GLY A 157 -2.81 -8.46 7.62
CA GLY A 157 -3.81 -9.29 6.94
C GLY A 157 -3.26 -10.09 5.74
N PRO A 158 -2.62 -9.46 4.76
CA PRO A 158 -2.05 -10.17 3.61
C PRO A 158 -1.08 -11.28 4.02
N GLY A 159 -0.16 -11.01 4.94
CA GLY A 159 0.79 -12.00 5.44
C GLY A 159 0.11 -13.15 6.17
N ILE A 160 -0.90 -12.87 7.00
CA ILE A 160 -1.72 -13.89 7.65
C ILE A 160 -2.44 -14.74 6.60
N GLY A 161 -2.99 -14.12 5.57
CA GLY A 161 -3.63 -14.81 4.45
C GLY A 161 -2.66 -15.72 3.69
N ILE A 162 -1.43 -15.27 3.44
CA ILE A 162 -0.37 -16.08 2.80
C ILE A 162 -0.03 -17.28 3.67
N VAL A 163 0.17 -17.10 4.98
CA VAL A 163 0.42 -18.20 5.91
C VAL A 163 -0.74 -19.19 5.91
N ALA A 164 -1.97 -18.70 6.03
CA ALA A 164 -3.15 -19.54 6.08
C ALA A 164 -3.36 -20.34 4.78
N THR A 165 -3.26 -19.68 3.61
CA THR A 165 -3.40 -20.36 2.31
C THR A 165 -2.29 -21.37 2.07
N GLY A 166 -1.07 -21.10 2.52
CA GLY A 166 0.04 -22.04 2.44
C GLY A 166 -0.16 -23.27 3.33
N LEU A 167 -0.59 -23.08 4.57
CA LEU A 167 -0.87 -24.21 5.49
C LEU A 167 -2.05 -25.05 5.02
N ILE A 168 -3.10 -24.43 4.48
CA ILE A 168 -4.21 -25.15 3.88
C ILE A 168 -3.74 -25.89 2.62
N GLY A 169 -2.93 -25.27 1.77
CA GLY A 169 -2.30 -25.92 0.61
C GLY A 169 -1.46 -27.14 1.03
N PHE A 170 -0.70 -27.03 2.13
CA PHE A 170 0.03 -28.16 2.71
C PHE A 170 -0.91 -29.30 3.13
N ALA A 171 -2.04 -28.99 3.75
CA ALA A 171 -3.04 -30.00 4.13
C ALA A 171 -3.73 -30.65 2.94
N LEU A 172 -3.82 -29.96 1.81
CA LEU A 172 -4.45 -30.40 0.57
C LEU A 172 -3.47 -31.09 -0.40
N ALA A 173 -2.22 -31.27 -0.02
CA ALA A 173 -1.23 -31.92 -0.86
C ALA A 173 -1.72 -33.29 -1.35
N GLY A 174 -1.62 -33.53 -2.67
CA GLY A 174 -2.12 -34.74 -3.32
C GLY A 174 -3.63 -34.78 -3.59
N ARG A 175 -4.37 -33.70 -3.31
CA ARG A 175 -5.80 -33.57 -3.66
C ARG A 175 -5.96 -32.79 -4.98
N HIS A 176 -7.15 -32.84 -5.56
CA HIS A 176 -7.49 -32.03 -6.73
C HIS A 176 -7.47 -30.52 -6.39
N ALA A 177 -6.92 -29.71 -7.29
CA ALA A 177 -6.85 -28.26 -7.11
C ALA A 177 -8.24 -27.61 -6.92
N ALA A 178 -9.28 -28.13 -7.57
CA ALA A 178 -10.65 -27.66 -7.42
C ALA A 178 -11.13 -27.68 -5.95
N LEU A 179 -10.79 -28.74 -5.19
CA LEU A 179 -11.12 -28.80 -3.75
C LEU A 179 -10.44 -27.68 -2.97
N GLY A 180 -9.20 -27.34 -3.36
CA GLY A 180 -8.46 -26.22 -2.79
C GLY A 180 -9.17 -24.88 -3.03
N TRP A 181 -9.57 -24.62 -4.27
CA TRP A 181 -10.32 -23.41 -4.64
C TRP A 181 -11.65 -23.30 -3.90
N ILE A 182 -12.43 -24.39 -3.86
CA ILE A 182 -13.71 -24.42 -3.14
C ILE A 182 -13.50 -24.25 -1.64
N GLY A 183 -12.49 -24.90 -1.07
CA GLY A 183 -12.14 -24.77 0.36
C GLY A 183 -11.73 -23.34 0.70
N PHE A 184 -10.93 -22.68 -0.12
CA PHE A 184 -10.58 -21.27 0.07
C PHE A 184 -11.78 -20.33 -0.07
N ALA A 185 -12.69 -20.61 -1.01
CA ALA A 185 -13.92 -19.84 -1.16
C ALA A 185 -14.81 -19.99 0.10
N ALA A 186 -14.98 -21.20 0.62
CA ALA A 186 -15.74 -21.46 1.83
C ALA A 186 -15.12 -20.77 3.06
N ALA A 187 -13.80 -20.88 3.25
CA ALA A 187 -13.09 -20.18 4.32
C ALA A 187 -13.24 -18.65 4.21
N SER A 188 -13.11 -18.11 2.99
CA SER A 188 -13.32 -16.70 2.71
C SER A 188 -14.75 -16.25 2.99
N ALA A 189 -15.75 -17.08 2.66
CA ALA A 189 -17.16 -16.80 2.95
C ALA A 189 -17.40 -16.70 4.46
N VAL A 190 -16.85 -17.63 5.25
CA VAL A 190 -16.93 -17.61 6.71
C VAL A 190 -16.28 -16.34 7.28
N LEU A 191 -15.05 -16.03 6.88
CA LEU A 191 -14.33 -14.83 7.33
C LEU A 191 -15.08 -13.55 6.91
N THR A 192 -15.63 -13.51 5.71
CA THR A 192 -16.46 -12.40 5.22
C THR A 192 -17.71 -12.21 6.07
N ALA A 193 -18.39 -13.30 6.42
CA ALA A 193 -19.58 -13.26 7.30
C ALA A 193 -19.23 -12.69 8.68
N PHE A 194 -18.10 -13.09 9.26
CA PHE A 194 -17.64 -12.56 10.56
C PHE A 194 -17.43 -11.05 10.53
N VAL A 195 -16.82 -10.51 9.49
CA VAL A 195 -16.50 -9.08 9.42
C VAL A 195 -17.60 -8.25 8.75
N TRP A 196 -18.62 -8.89 8.17
CA TRP A 196 -19.68 -8.22 7.41
C TRP A 196 -20.35 -7.08 8.15
N ARG A 197 -20.65 -7.30 9.44
CA ARG A 197 -21.30 -6.30 10.30
C ARG A 197 -20.39 -5.12 10.64
N ALA A 198 -19.07 -5.34 10.71
CA ALA A 198 -18.11 -4.27 10.97
C ALA A 198 -18.14 -3.20 9.87
N PHE A 199 -18.35 -3.63 8.60
CA PHE A 199 -18.56 -2.76 7.45
C PHE A 199 -20.03 -2.38 7.24
N GLY A 200 -20.89 -2.53 8.24
CA GLY A 200 -22.30 -2.10 8.21
C GLY A 200 -22.40 -0.57 8.22
N ALA A 201 -23.52 -0.07 7.72
CA ALA A 201 -23.79 1.35 7.72
C ALA A 201 -23.73 1.90 9.16
N ALA A 202 -22.70 2.66 9.46
CA ALA A 202 -22.73 3.59 10.59
C ALA A 202 -23.58 4.81 10.17
N GLY A 203 -24.91 4.59 10.02
CA GLY A 203 -25.78 5.63 9.50
C GLY A 203 -27.27 5.37 9.70
N ALA A 204 -27.63 4.24 10.35
CA ALA A 204 -28.98 3.99 10.82
C ALA A 204 -28.94 3.70 12.33
N GLY A 205 -28.16 4.47 13.07
CA GLY A 205 -28.19 4.53 14.52
C GLY A 205 -29.14 5.64 14.90
N THR A 206 -30.26 5.30 15.47
CA THR A 206 -31.13 6.08 16.33
C THR A 206 -30.37 7.16 17.11
N ASP A 207 -30.22 8.35 16.54
CA ASP A 207 -29.97 9.56 17.30
C ASP A 207 -31.31 10.15 17.78
N GLY A 208 -31.91 9.45 18.73
CA GLY A 208 -32.82 10.01 19.71
C GLY A 208 -32.01 10.40 20.94
N GLY A 209 -31.30 11.49 20.86
CA GLY A 209 -30.52 12.02 21.97
C GLY A 209 -29.99 13.40 21.67
N GLN A 210 -30.83 14.42 21.83
CA GLN A 210 -30.38 15.81 21.91
C GLN A 210 -29.30 15.94 22.96
N SER A 211 -28.09 16.28 22.60
CA SER A 211 -27.19 17.00 23.50
C SER A 211 -26.78 18.32 22.86
N ARG A 212 -27.39 19.36 23.45
CA ARG A 212 -26.97 20.76 23.31
C ARG A 212 -25.53 20.92 23.75
N GLY A 213 -24.80 21.73 23.01
CA GLY A 213 -23.76 22.59 23.61
C GLY A 213 -22.33 22.23 23.24
N GLY A 214 -21.69 23.14 22.56
CA GLY A 214 -20.25 23.26 22.54
C GLY A 214 -19.66 23.47 21.15
N ALA A 215 -19.76 24.69 20.66
CA ALA A 215 -18.92 25.17 19.57
C ALA A 215 -17.44 25.00 19.97
N LYS A 216 -16.75 23.99 19.45
CA LYS A 216 -15.30 23.87 19.53
C LYS A 216 -14.67 24.60 18.35
N ARG A 217 -13.73 25.47 18.69
CA ARG A 217 -12.98 26.38 17.82
C ARG A 217 -12.27 25.61 16.68
N ALA A 218 -12.34 26.19 15.51
CA ALA A 218 -11.58 25.82 14.33
C ALA A 218 -10.08 26.13 14.49
N GLY A 219 -9.39 25.35 15.34
CA GLY A 219 -7.95 25.50 15.57
C GLY A 219 -7.17 24.19 15.53
N ASP A 220 -7.86 23.06 15.69
CA ASP A 220 -7.19 21.77 15.92
C ASP A 220 -7.07 20.90 14.65
N GLY A 221 -7.46 21.38 13.47
CA GLY A 221 -7.44 20.60 12.22
C GLY A 221 -6.03 20.30 11.68
N VAL A 222 -5.06 21.19 11.92
CA VAL A 222 -3.70 21.04 11.39
C VAL A 222 -2.91 19.94 12.09
N GLY A 223 -3.13 19.74 13.39
CA GLY A 223 -2.47 18.69 14.16
C GLY A 223 -2.94 17.26 13.82
N VAL A 224 -4.21 17.11 13.40
CA VAL A 224 -4.80 15.81 13.06
C VAL A 224 -4.36 15.37 11.66
N ALA A 225 -4.25 16.29 10.70
CA ALA A 225 -3.75 15.99 9.36
C ALA A 225 -2.26 15.57 9.39
N ASP A 226 -1.46 16.19 10.25
CA ASP A 226 -0.03 15.90 10.41
C ASP A 226 0.19 14.60 11.21
N ALA A 227 -0.70 14.26 12.14
CA ALA A 227 -0.70 12.98 12.84
C ALA A 227 -1.20 11.84 11.92
N ALA A 228 -2.18 12.09 11.06
CA ALA A 228 -2.65 11.16 10.05
C ALA A 228 -1.60 10.95 8.95
N GLY A 229 -0.87 11.99 8.55
CA GLY A 229 0.28 11.90 7.65
C GLY A 229 1.39 11.02 8.23
N ARG A 230 1.77 11.24 9.50
CA ARG A 230 2.78 10.43 10.21
C ARG A 230 2.31 9.02 10.53
N ALA A 231 1.02 8.82 10.79
CA ALA A 231 0.43 7.49 10.92
C ALA A 231 0.41 6.78 9.55
N GLY A 232 0.06 7.47 8.47
CA GLY A 232 0.15 6.98 7.09
C GLY A 232 1.57 6.57 6.71
N GLU A 233 2.60 7.32 7.14
CA GLU A 233 4.01 6.96 6.95
C GLU A 233 4.43 5.69 7.70
N ARG A 234 3.94 5.53 8.93
CA ARG A 234 4.18 4.30 9.72
C ARG A 234 3.39 3.12 9.19
N LEU A 235 2.29 3.36 8.50
CA LEU A 235 1.34 2.37 8.00
C LEU A 235 1.63 1.93 6.57
N ALA A 236 2.18 2.80 5.73
CA ALA A 236 2.78 2.42 4.44
C ALA A 236 3.92 1.41 4.64
N ALA A 237 4.49 1.34 5.85
CA ALA A 237 5.47 0.34 6.26
C ALA A 237 4.91 -1.09 6.34
N GLY A 238 3.62 -1.24 6.60
CA GLY A 238 2.98 -2.53 6.80
C GLY A 238 2.27 -3.09 5.57
N ALA A 239 2.14 -2.31 4.50
CA ALA A 239 1.18 -2.59 3.44
C ALA A 239 1.80 -3.05 2.13
N ALA A 240 2.95 -3.64 2.18
CA ALA A 240 3.68 -3.87 0.96
C ALA A 240 3.45 -5.23 0.35
N GLU A 241 2.44 -5.33 -0.37
CA GLU A 241 2.42 -6.16 -1.55
C GLU A 241 2.47 -5.26 -2.76
N GLY A 242 3.55 -5.35 -3.50
CA GLY A 242 3.95 -4.62 -4.65
C GLY A 242 2.99 -3.74 -5.45
N ALA A 243 1.77 -4.12 -5.68
CA ALA A 243 0.76 -3.27 -6.28
C ALA A 243 -0.19 -2.65 -5.24
N GLY A 244 -0.17 -3.15 -4.00
CA GLY A 244 -0.89 -2.56 -2.88
C GLY A 244 -0.38 -1.19 -2.49
N ALA A 245 0.92 -0.97 -2.67
CA ALA A 245 1.53 0.32 -2.41
C ALA A 245 1.07 1.45 -3.35
N VAL A 246 0.61 1.14 -4.59
CA VAL A 246 -0.06 2.17 -5.43
C VAL A 246 -1.36 2.58 -4.79
N ALA A 247 -2.08 1.58 -4.31
CA ALA A 247 -3.36 1.82 -3.69
C ALA A 247 -3.19 2.61 -2.40
N ASP A 248 -2.13 2.33 -1.60
CA ASP A 248 -1.85 3.06 -0.38
C ASP A 248 -1.30 4.47 -0.64
N ALA A 249 -0.38 4.60 -1.59
CA ALA A 249 0.14 5.90 -1.95
C ALA A 249 -0.94 6.79 -2.61
N VAL A 250 -1.76 6.20 -3.49
CA VAL A 250 -2.90 6.89 -4.11
C VAL A 250 -4.01 7.10 -3.08
N SER A 251 -4.20 6.18 -2.13
CA SER A 251 -5.21 6.29 -1.09
C SER A 251 -4.81 7.23 0.03
N ALA A 252 -3.55 7.22 0.47
CA ALA A 252 -3.06 8.20 1.44
C ALA A 252 -2.99 9.61 0.82
N ALA A 253 -2.66 9.73 -0.46
CA ALA A 253 -2.71 10.98 -1.21
C ALA A 253 -4.16 11.42 -1.48
N ASN A 254 -5.09 10.49 -1.80
CA ASN A 254 -6.51 10.83 -2.01
C ASN A 254 -7.29 11.04 -0.72
N VAL A 255 -6.88 10.51 0.43
CA VAL A 255 -7.49 10.87 1.73
C VAL A 255 -7.04 12.28 2.13
N ALA A 256 -5.82 12.69 1.81
CA ALA A 256 -5.39 14.07 1.95
C ALA A 256 -6.03 14.97 0.89
N ASP A 257 -6.06 14.56 -0.39
CA ASP A 257 -6.63 15.34 -1.51
C ASP A 257 -8.17 15.31 -1.55
N THR A 258 -8.88 14.28 -1.06
CA THR A 258 -10.36 14.32 -0.99
C THR A 258 -10.86 15.13 0.19
N ALA A 259 -10.13 15.26 1.28
CA ALA A 259 -10.43 16.25 2.30
C ALA A 259 -10.15 17.68 1.77
N ASP A 260 -9.00 17.89 1.12
CA ASP A 260 -8.63 19.20 0.54
C ASP A 260 -9.38 19.52 -0.77
N THR A 261 -9.75 18.52 -1.62
CA THR A 261 -10.53 18.80 -2.86
C THR A 261 -12.01 18.96 -2.61
N ALA A 262 -12.59 18.37 -1.56
CA ALA A 262 -13.97 18.69 -1.19
C ALA A 262 -14.07 20.14 -0.66
N ASP A 263 -13.11 20.57 0.15
CA ASP A 263 -13.04 21.94 0.64
C ASP A 263 -12.52 22.93 -0.42
N THR A 264 -11.56 22.54 -1.28
CA THR A 264 -11.10 23.40 -2.39
C THR A 264 -12.08 23.45 -3.55
N ALA A 265 -12.85 22.39 -3.84
CA ALA A 265 -13.92 22.48 -4.85
C ALA A 265 -15.05 23.38 -4.38
N ASN A 266 -15.38 23.38 -3.09
CA ASN A 266 -16.39 24.28 -2.52
C ASN A 266 -15.87 25.72 -2.37
N THR A 267 -14.59 25.90 -2.04
CA THR A 267 -13.95 27.23 -2.02
C THR A 267 -13.65 27.75 -3.44
N ALA A 268 -13.28 26.89 -4.39
CA ALA A 268 -13.10 27.29 -5.78
C ALA A 268 -14.43 27.67 -6.46
N ASN A 269 -15.54 27.00 -6.11
CA ASN A 269 -16.85 27.35 -6.63
C ASN A 269 -17.43 28.63 -6.00
N THR A 270 -17.14 28.90 -4.72
CA THR A 270 -17.45 30.18 -4.08
C THR A 270 -16.52 31.30 -4.54
N ALA A 271 -15.23 31.00 -4.77
CA ALA A 271 -14.31 32.00 -5.31
C ALA A 271 -14.58 32.32 -6.78
N ASN A 272 -15.05 31.34 -7.58
CA ASN A 272 -15.40 31.58 -8.99
C ASN A 272 -16.73 32.33 -9.15
N THR A 273 -17.71 32.15 -8.26
CA THR A 273 -18.91 32.97 -8.20
C THR A 273 -18.63 34.40 -7.67
N ALA A 274 -17.73 34.53 -6.71
CA ALA A 274 -17.27 35.82 -6.23
C ALA A 274 -16.41 36.55 -7.29
N ASN A 275 -15.60 35.84 -8.06
CA ASN A 275 -14.75 36.43 -9.12
C ASN A 275 -15.55 36.82 -10.38
N THR A 276 -16.64 36.11 -10.72
CA THR A 276 -17.55 36.52 -11.80
C THR A 276 -18.38 37.74 -11.38
N ALA A 277 -18.77 37.86 -10.13
CA ALA A 277 -19.44 39.06 -9.62
C ALA A 277 -18.46 40.25 -9.52
N ASN A 278 -17.20 40.02 -9.18
CA ASN A 278 -16.16 41.04 -9.07
C ASN A 278 -15.63 41.51 -10.45
N THR A 279 -15.60 40.64 -11.48
CA THR A 279 -15.26 41.04 -12.87
C THR A 279 -16.38 41.87 -13.50
N ALA A 280 -17.64 41.61 -13.18
CA ALA A 280 -18.74 42.44 -13.64
C ALA A 280 -18.72 43.84 -12.94
N ASN A 281 -18.30 43.90 -11.67
CA ASN A 281 -18.20 45.16 -10.93
C ASN A 281 -16.94 45.96 -11.28
N THR A 282 -15.81 45.32 -11.65
CA THR A 282 -14.61 46.01 -12.13
C THR A 282 -14.77 46.56 -13.55
N ALA A 283 -15.57 45.93 -14.42
CA ALA A 283 -15.88 46.48 -15.74
C ALA A 283 -16.76 47.74 -15.62
N ASN A 284 -17.63 47.80 -14.61
CA ASN A 284 -18.49 48.99 -14.38
C ASN A 284 -17.75 50.14 -13.65
N THR A 285 -16.70 49.83 -12.86
CA THR A 285 -15.85 50.86 -12.21
C THR A 285 -14.78 51.42 -13.16
N ALA A 286 -14.31 50.65 -14.14
CA ALA A 286 -13.35 51.16 -15.13
C ALA A 286 -13.96 52.18 -16.08
N ASN A 287 -15.28 52.11 -16.36
CA ASN A 287 -15.99 53.08 -17.18
C ASN A 287 -16.37 54.36 -16.44
N THR A 288 -16.32 54.39 -15.09
CA THR A 288 -16.58 55.61 -14.29
C THR A 288 -15.31 56.34 -13.85
N ALA A 289 -14.14 55.66 -13.90
CA ALA A 289 -12.88 56.27 -13.45
C ALA A 289 -12.19 57.16 -14.49
N THR A 290 -12.67 57.21 -15.75
CA THR A 290 -12.15 58.10 -16.80
C THR A 290 -12.80 59.46 -16.83
N ALA A 291 -13.79 59.74 -15.98
CA ALA A 291 -14.53 60.99 -16.01
C ALA A 291 -14.27 61.97 -14.84
N THR A 292 -13.40 61.64 -13.85
CA THR A 292 -13.23 62.48 -12.66
C THR A 292 -11.78 62.56 -12.13
N ALA A 293 -10.82 62.69 -13.02
CA ALA A 293 -9.44 63.02 -12.63
C ALA A 293 -9.15 64.50 -12.87
N GLU A 294 -9.92 65.38 -12.25
CA GLU A 294 -9.51 66.78 -12.00
C GLU A 294 -10.25 67.33 -10.78
N ARG A 295 -9.47 67.62 -9.75
CA ARG A 295 -9.62 68.62 -8.69
C ARG A 295 -9.52 68.11 -7.25
N ASN A 296 -8.47 68.67 -6.62
CA ASN A 296 -8.32 69.07 -5.21
C ASN A 296 -7.72 68.04 -4.22
N SER A 297 -6.44 68.28 -3.94
CA SER A 297 -5.81 68.14 -2.60
C SER A 297 -6.09 69.43 -1.79
N PRO A 298 -5.74 69.54 -0.50
CA PRO A 298 -5.45 68.61 0.58
C PRO A 298 -6.20 68.93 1.88
N VAL A 299 -6.30 68.04 2.85
CA VAL A 299 -6.20 68.35 4.28
C VAL A 299 -5.66 67.16 5.09
N ALA A 300 -4.70 67.46 5.91
CA ALA A 300 -4.04 66.54 6.88
C ALA A 300 -4.98 66.17 8.03
N GLY A 301 -4.80 64.97 8.57
CA GLY A 301 -5.39 64.63 9.85
C GLY A 301 -5.21 63.17 10.29
N VAL A 302 -4.21 63.01 11.15
CA VAL A 302 -4.15 62.06 12.30
C VAL A 302 -4.10 60.55 12.06
N ALA A 303 -2.97 60.02 12.50
CA ALA A 303 -2.57 58.65 12.65
C ALA A 303 -3.59 57.74 13.36
N GLY A 304 -3.82 56.56 12.76
CA GLY A 304 -4.27 55.37 13.44
C GLY A 304 -3.39 54.23 12.99
N GLN A 305 -2.47 53.80 13.87
CA GLN A 305 -1.66 52.59 13.68
C GLN A 305 -2.57 51.35 13.71
N HIS A 306 -2.96 50.86 12.57
CA HIS A 306 -3.38 49.49 12.42
C HIS A 306 -2.35 48.81 11.52
N GLY A 307 -1.56 47.93 12.14
CA GLY A 307 -0.59 47.09 11.43
C GLY A 307 -1.25 46.37 10.26
N ALA A 308 -0.80 46.68 9.06
CA ALA A 308 -1.12 45.93 7.87
C ALA A 308 -0.60 44.51 8.08
N MET A 309 -1.50 43.56 8.31
CA MET A 309 -1.17 42.14 8.17
C MET A 309 -0.75 41.96 6.71
N ALA A 310 0.54 41.71 6.50
CA ALA A 310 1.07 41.35 5.19
C ALA A 310 0.30 40.13 4.70
N ALA A 311 -0.34 40.25 3.53
CA ALA A 311 -0.90 39.12 2.83
C ALA A 311 0.20 38.04 2.70
N PRO A 312 -0.13 36.75 2.93
CA PRO A 312 0.86 35.69 2.77
C PRO A 312 1.41 35.79 1.35
N ALA A 313 2.72 36.03 1.26
CA ALA A 313 3.42 36.11 -0.02
C ALA A 313 3.08 34.85 -0.83
N ALA A 314 2.53 35.02 -2.02
CA ALA A 314 2.30 33.94 -2.95
C ALA A 314 3.60 33.16 -3.08
N ARG A 315 3.60 31.88 -2.62
CA ARG A 315 4.77 31.02 -2.71
C ARG A 315 5.19 30.97 -4.18
N ALA A 316 6.38 31.44 -4.47
CA ALA A 316 6.99 31.36 -5.78
C ALA A 316 6.91 29.89 -6.27
N PRO A 317 6.63 29.65 -7.55
CA PRO A 317 6.58 28.29 -8.08
C PRO A 317 7.89 27.59 -7.78
N HIS A 318 7.83 26.54 -6.98
CA HIS A 318 9.00 25.75 -6.58
C HIS A 318 9.56 25.08 -7.84
N VAL A 319 10.58 25.68 -8.45
CA VAL A 319 11.29 25.10 -9.60
C VAL A 319 12.01 23.87 -9.08
N GLU A 320 11.51 22.71 -9.47
CA GLU A 320 12.10 21.42 -9.10
C GLU A 320 13.53 21.34 -9.64
N SER A 321 14.50 21.09 -8.79
CA SER A 321 15.91 21.02 -9.19
C SER A 321 16.12 19.89 -10.21
N ALA A 322 17.04 20.08 -11.18
CA ALA A 322 17.38 19.05 -12.15
C ALA A 322 17.87 17.74 -11.47
N ALA A 323 18.49 17.85 -10.30
CA ALA A 323 18.90 16.72 -9.49
C ALA A 323 17.68 15.94 -8.93
N ALA A 324 16.67 16.64 -8.42
CA ALA A 324 15.45 16.00 -7.91
C ALA A 324 14.66 15.29 -9.01
N ARG A 325 14.56 15.90 -10.22
CA ARG A 325 13.92 15.26 -11.38
C ARG A 325 14.65 13.99 -11.81
N ARG A 326 15.97 14.02 -11.83
CA ARG A 326 16.79 12.86 -12.17
C ARG A 326 16.65 11.75 -11.12
N ASP A 327 16.68 12.08 -9.84
CA ASP A 327 16.53 11.10 -8.77
C ASP A 327 15.11 10.50 -8.76
N ALA A 328 14.08 11.29 -9.09
CA ALA A 328 12.71 10.80 -9.29
C ALA A 328 12.62 9.81 -10.47
N PHE A 329 13.26 10.12 -11.60
CA PHE A 329 13.33 9.20 -12.74
C PHE A 329 13.97 7.86 -12.35
N TRP A 330 15.11 7.90 -11.65
CA TRP A 330 15.79 6.69 -11.20
C TRP A 330 14.96 5.90 -10.18
N LEU A 331 14.24 6.58 -9.28
CA LEU A 331 13.34 5.90 -8.36
C LEU A 331 12.29 5.09 -9.12
N VAL A 332 11.61 5.70 -10.08
CA VAL A 332 10.58 5.03 -10.91
C VAL A 332 11.17 3.84 -11.66
N LEU A 333 12.30 4.03 -12.35
CA LEU A 333 12.91 2.98 -13.16
C LEU A 333 13.39 1.80 -12.31
N LEU A 334 14.16 2.09 -11.26
CA LEU A 334 14.76 1.05 -10.42
C LEU A 334 13.76 0.32 -9.55
N TYR A 335 12.64 0.96 -9.18
CA TYR A 335 11.61 0.34 -8.35
C TYR A 335 10.81 -0.75 -9.09
N GLY A 336 10.79 -0.74 -10.42
CA GLY A 336 10.24 -1.85 -11.21
C GLY A 336 11.03 -3.16 -11.09
N LEU A 337 12.33 -3.08 -10.83
CA LEU A 337 13.21 -4.25 -10.79
C LEU A 337 12.91 -5.20 -9.63
N PRO A 338 12.77 -4.74 -8.36
CA PRO A 338 12.31 -5.63 -7.30
C PRO A 338 10.91 -6.18 -7.57
N GLY A 339 9.99 -5.40 -8.19
CA GLY A 339 8.69 -5.90 -8.64
C GLY A 339 8.79 -7.12 -9.56
N PHE A 340 9.73 -7.06 -10.50
CA PHE A 340 10.00 -8.15 -11.43
C PHE A 340 10.70 -9.35 -10.74
N GLY A 341 11.70 -9.10 -9.92
CA GLY A 341 12.57 -10.15 -9.39
C GLY A 341 11.89 -11.03 -8.35
N TYR A 342 11.27 -10.40 -7.31
CA TYR A 342 10.69 -11.19 -6.23
C TYR A 342 9.47 -12.01 -6.69
N ILE A 343 8.69 -11.47 -7.66
CA ILE A 343 7.41 -12.08 -8.05
C ILE A 343 7.59 -13.43 -8.73
N ILE A 344 8.71 -13.66 -9.39
CA ILE A 344 9.05 -14.95 -9.99
C ILE A 344 9.12 -16.02 -8.90
N THR A 345 9.89 -15.75 -7.85
CA THR A 345 9.97 -16.65 -6.70
C THR A 345 8.61 -16.76 -5.99
N ALA A 346 7.96 -15.65 -5.69
CA ALA A 346 6.67 -15.66 -4.98
C ALA A 346 5.55 -16.41 -5.75
N THR A 347 5.58 -16.39 -7.08
CA THR A 347 4.58 -17.11 -7.90
C THR A 347 4.86 -18.61 -7.97
N PHE A 348 6.11 -19.00 -8.17
CA PHE A 348 6.48 -20.38 -8.50
C PHE A 348 7.18 -21.11 -7.34
N LEU A 349 7.32 -20.52 -6.15
CA LEU A 349 8.11 -21.07 -5.04
C LEU A 349 7.80 -22.56 -4.73
N PRO A 350 6.54 -23.00 -4.57
CA PRO A 350 6.27 -24.40 -4.29
C PRO A 350 6.60 -25.31 -5.49
N VAL A 351 6.47 -24.83 -6.73
CA VAL A 351 6.81 -25.57 -7.94
C VAL A 351 8.31 -25.71 -8.07
N ILE A 352 9.07 -24.62 -7.86
CA ILE A 352 10.54 -24.61 -7.87
C ILE A 352 11.09 -25.59 -6.84
N ALA A 353 10.57 -25.51 -5.63
CA ALA A 353 11.03 -26.35 -4.53
C ALA A 353 10.69 -27.85 -4.74
N ARG A 354 9.52 -28.15 -5.32
CA ARG A 354 9.16 -29.54 -5.67
C ARG A 354 10.05 -30.12 -6.78
N ALA A 355 10.48 -29.30 -7.73
CA ALA A 355 11.41 -29.72 -8.78
C ALA A 355 12.83 -30.01 -8.25
N ALA A 356 13.22 -29.37 -7.13
CA ALA A 356 14.57 -29.45 -6.58
C ALA A 356 14.71 -30.46 -5.41
N LEU A 357 13.61 -30.77 -4.71
CA LEU A 357 13.61 -31.63 -3.53
C LEU A 357 13.07 -33.03 -3.84
N PRO A 358 13.37 -34.06 -3.00
CA PRO A 358 12.84 -35.41 -3.21
C PRO A 358 11.30 -35.43 -3.36
N ALA A 359 10.78 -36.28 -4.26
CA ALA A 359 9.38 -36.32 -4.67
C ALA A 359 8.38 -36.51 -3.51
N HIS A 360 8.79 -37.20 -2.43
CA HIS A 360 7.96 -37.43 -1.23
C HIS A 360 8.12 -36.36 -0.16
N SER A 361 8.95 -35.33 -0.40
CA SER A 361 9.18 -34.26 0.56
C SER A 361 7.95 -33.35 0.64
N ARG A 362 7.55 -33.00 1.86
CA ARG A 362 6.47 -32.03 2.13
C ARG A 362 6.98 -30.61 2.37
N TRP A 363 8.30 -30.41 2.43
CA TRP A 363 8.92 -29.09 2.64
C TRP A 363 8.50 -28.03 1.62
N PRO A 364 8.35 -28.35 0.32
CA PRO A 364 7.94 -27.36 -0.68
C PRO A 364 6.68 -26.58 -0.33
N ASP A 365 5.73 -27.20 0.33
CA ASP A 365 4.45 -26.57 0.71
C ASP A 365 4.59 -25.62 1.92
N LEU A 366 5.66 -25.76 2.70
CA LEU A 366 5.90 -24.93 3.89
C LEU A 366 6.69 -23.65 3.58
N PHE A 367 7.37 -23.56 2.45
CA PHE A 367 8.16 -22.37 2.12
C PHE A 367 7.28 -21.14 1.86
N TRP A 368 6.07 -21.34 1.33
CA TRP A 368 5.12 -20.25 1.15
C TRP A 368 4.61 -19.67 2.49
N PRO A 369 4.17 -20.45 3.47
CA PRO A 369 3.89 -19.93 4.82
C PRO A 369 5.10 -19.24 5.46
N MET A 370 6.32 -19.76 5.27
CA MET A 370 7.54 -19.11 5.79
C MET A 370 7.79 -17.74 5.16
N PHE A 371 7.57 -17.61 3.86
CA PHE A 371 7.60 -16.32 3.18
C PHE A 371 6.57 -15.36 3.80
N GLY A 372 5.33 -15.79 4.03
CA GLY A 372 4.28 -14.98 4.67
C GLY A 372 4.63 -14.56 6.10
N ALA A 373 5.19 -15.45 6.89
CA ALA A 373 5.65 -15.14 8.25
C ALA A 373 6.81 -14.12 8.26
N ALA A 374 7.76 -14.28 7.35
CA ALA A 374 8.86 -13.34 7.17
C ALA A 374 8.37 -11.96 6.71
N LEU A 375 7.35 -11.92 5.85
CA LEU A 375 6.69 -10.68 5.43
C LEU A 375 6.09 -9.94 6.63
N ILE A 376 5.35 -10.62 7.50
CA ILE A 376 4.79 -10.01 8.72
C ILE A 376 5.91 -9.46 9.60
N ALA A 377 6.98 -10.25 9.83
CA ALA A 377 8.12 -9.82 10.61
C ALA A 377 8.79 -8.58 9.99
N GLY A 378 8.98 -8.58 8.66
CA GLY A 378 9.57 -7.48 7.92
C GLY A 378 8.75 -6.20 7.97
N ALA A 379 7.43 -6.31 7.93
CA ALA A 379 6.51 -5.17 8.11
C ALA A 379 6.71 -4.51 9.48
N LEU A 380 6.75 -5.31 10.54
CA LEU A 380 6.93 -4.83 11.90
C LEU A 380 8.33 -4.23 12.16
N LEU A 381 9.37 -4.84 11.58
CA LEU A 381 10.75 -4.35 11.69
C LEU A 381 10.99 -3.10 10.87
N GLY A 382 10.52 -3.07 9.62
CA GLY A 382 10.66 -1.93 8.72
C GLY A 382 10.06 -0.65 9.29
N ALA A 383 8.92 -0.77 9.99
CA ALA A 383 8.27 0.35 10.66
C ALA A 383 9.11 0.96 11.81
N ARG A 384 10.04 0.20 12.38
CA ARG A 384 10.91 0.65 13.48
C ARG A 384 12.21 1.28 13.02
N LEU A 385 12.54 1.19 11.74
CA LEU A 385 13.78 1.77 11.22
C LEU A 385 13.72 3.30 11.24
N PRO A 386 14.81 3.97 11.69
CA PRO A 386 14.86 5.43 11.81
C PRO A 386 14.57 6.11 10.45
N SER A 387 13.75 7.17 10.49
CA SER A 387 13.41 7.96 9.29
C SER A 387 14.60 8.78 8.74
N GLY A 388 15.66 8.96 9.53
CA GLY A 388 16.86 9.69 9.12
C GLY A 388 17.83 8.89 8.23
N TRP A 389 17.61 7.59 8.04
CA TRP A 389 18.46 6.79 7.18
C TRP A 389 18.14 7.05 5.69
N ASP A 390 19.17 6.93 4.84
CA ASP A 390 18.98 7.15 3.39
C ASP A 390 18.11 6.04 2.79
N ASN A 391 16.90 6.40 2.34
CA ASN A 391 15.93 5.46 1.78
C ASN A 391 16.47 4.72 0.55
N ARG A 392 17.37 5.32 -0.22
CA ARG A 392 17.97 4.70 -1.42
C ARG A 392 18.91 3.57 -1.02
N LEU A 393 19.70 3.74 0.03
CA LEU A 393 20.54 2.67 0.58
C LEU A 393 19.71 1.56 1.17
N LEU A 394 18.61 1.89 1.86
CA LEU A 394 17.67 0.90 2.40
C LEU A 394 16.98 0.11 1.29
N LEU A 395 16.55 0.78 0.21
CA LEU A 395 16.02 0.11 -0.98
C LEU A 395 17.04 -0.83 -1.63
N GLY A 396 18.28 -0.35 -1.78
CA GLY A 396 19.38 -1.16 -2.30
C GLY A 396 19.67 -2.39 -1.43
N ALA A 397 19.72 -2.22 -0.10
CA ALA A 397 19.91 -3.32 0.84
C ALA A 397 18.76 -4.34 0.77
N CYS A 398 17.52 -3.87 0.71
CA CYS A 398 16.35 -4.74 0.55
C CYS A 398 16.42 -5.55 -0.75
N CYS A 399 16.76 -4.92 -1.88
CA CYS A 399 16.96 -5.61 -3.16
C CYS A 399 18.10 -6.63 -3.08
N ALA A 400 19.22 -6.30 -2.42
CA ALA A 400 20.34 -7.22 -2.24
C ALA A 400 19.95 -8.44 -1.39
N VAL A 401 19.20 -8.23 -0.31
CA VAL A 401 18.69 -9.32 0.53
C VAL A 401 17.74 -10.22 -0.26
N GLN A 402 16.85 -9.66 -1.07
CA GLN A 402 15.99 -10.47 -1.95
C GLN A 402 16.81 -11.21 -3.03
N ALA A 403 17.81 -10.56 -3.64
CA ALA A 403 18.68 -11.21 -4.62
C ALA A 403 19.40 -12.43 -4.00
N LEU A 404 19.93 -12.27 -2.78
CA LEU A 404 20.53 -13.36 -2.03
C LEU A 404 19.52 -14.48 -1.75
N GLY A 405 18.31 -14.13 -1.32
CA GLY A 405 17.25 -15.10 -1.05
C GLY A 405 16.88 -15.93 -2.29
N VAL A 406 16.78 -15.28 -3.46
CA VAL A 406 16.56 -15.99 -4.74
C VAL A 406 17.74 -16.85 -5.11
N ALA A 407 18.96 -16.33 -5.00
CA ALA A 407 20.19 -17.05 -5.33
C ALA A 407 20.40 -18.32 -4.48
N LEU A 408 20.01 -18.30 -3.21
CA LEU A 408 20.07 -19.49 -2.34
C LEU A 408 19.25 -20.66 -2.89
N GLY A 409 18.10 -20.42 -3.48
CA GLY A 409 17.31 -21.45 -4.14
C GLY A 409 18.01 -22.11 -5.35
N ILE A 410 19.04 -21.46 -5.90
CA ILE A 410 19.83 -21.97 -7.02
C ILE A 410 21.09 -22.67 -6.55
N VAL A 411 21.88 -21.99 -5.69
CA VAL A 411 23.21 -22.47 -5.29
C VAL A 411 23.16 -23.47 -4.13
N TRP A 412 22.08 -23.46 -3.37
CA TRP A 412 21.84 -24.38 -2.27
C TRP A 412 20.40 -24.95 -2.29
N PRO A 413 20.08 -25.79 -3.30
CA PRO A 413 18.71 -26.28 -3.55
C PRO A 413 18.31 -27.39 -2.56
N THR A 414 18.35 -27.07 -1.27
CA THR A 414 17.98 -27.95 -0.15
C THR A 414 16.84 -27.33 0.66
N ALA A 415 16.19 -28.12 1.51
CA ALA A 415 15.11 -27.60 2.35
C ALA A 415 15.55 -26.40 3.23
N PRO A 416 16.70 -26.41 3.92
CA PRO A 416 17.20 -25.22 4.62
C PRO A 416 17.49 -24.04 3.70
N GLY A 417 18.04 -24.28 2.50
CA GLY A 417 18.32 -23.22 1.52
C GLY A 417 17.04 -22.54 1.04
N PHE A 418 16.00 -23.29 0.71
CA PHE A 418 14.69 -22.73 0.35
C PHE A 418 13.99 -22.04 1.53
N ALA A 419 14.11 -22.58 2.74
CA ALA A 419 13.55 -21.96 3.94
C ALA A 419 14.17 -20.59 4.19
N LEU A 420 15.50 -20.51 4.20
CA LEU A 420 16.24 -19.26 4.35
C LEU A 420 15.97 -18.31 3.18
N GLY A 421 15.97 -18.82 1.94
CA GLY A 421 15.64 -18.05 0.74
C GLY A 421 14.25 -17.43 0.82
N SER A 422 13.23 -18.20 1.23
CA SER A 422 11.87 -17.70 1.41
C SER A 422 11.79 -16.61 2.47
N ALA A 423 12.51 -16.77 3.58
CA ALA A 423 12.59 -15.75 4.62
C ALA A 423 13.27 -14.47 4.12
N LEU A 424 14.38 -14.58 3.39
CA LEU A 424 15.12 -13.44 2.85
C LEU A 424 14.35 -12.70 1.74
N VAL A 425 13.53 -13.39 0.96
CA VAL A 425 12.67 -12.74 -0.04
C VAL A 425 11.47 -12.07 0.62
N GLY A 426 10.87 -12.72 1.63
CA GLY A 426 9.70 -12.22 2.34
C GLY A 426 9.98 -11.02 3.26
N LEU A 427 11.09 -11.06 4.00
CA LEU A 427 11.42 -10.07 5.03
C LEU A 427 11.47 -8.62 4.51
N PRO A 428 12.17 -8.28 3.41
CA PRO A 428 12.25 -6.91 2.93
C PRO A 428 11.05 -6.49 2.08
N PHE A 429 10.14 -7.39 1.82
CA PHE A 429 9.05 -7.21 0.87
C PHE A 429 8.21 -5.95 1.15
N THR A 430 7.74 -5.78 2.40
CA THR A 430 7.00 -4.58 2.83
C THR A 430 7.88 -3.35 2.96
N ALA A 431 9.12 -3.54 3.42
CA ALA A 431 10.06 -2.45 3.64
C ALA A 431 10.46 -1.73 2.33
N ILE A 432 10.58 -2.48 1.21
CA ILE A 432 10.86 -1.91 -0.12
C ILE A 432 9.84 -0.83 -0.48
N THR A 433 8.57 -1.11 -0.28
CA THR A 433 7.53 -0.12 -0.58
C THR A 433 7.60 1.08 0.35
N LEU A 434 7.75 0.85 1.65
CA LEU A 434 7.88 1.93 2.62
C LEU A 434 8.99 2.91 2.20
N PHE A 435 10.18 2.39 1.89
CA PHE A 435 11.31 3.24 1.56
C PHE A 435 11.16 3.93 0.23
N ALA A 436 10.52 3.30 -0.76
CA ALA A 436 10.18 3.93 -2.03
C ALA A 436 9.22 5.11 -1.86
N MET A 437 8.18 4.93 -1.04
CA MET A 437 7.22 5.99 -0.76
C MET A 437 7.83 7.13 0.09
N ARG A 438 8.67 6.80 1.09
CA ARG A 438 9.45 7.80 1.84
C ARG A 438 10.37 8.60 0.92
N GLU A 439 11.03 7.94 -0.02
CA GLU A 439 11.92 8.60 -0.99
C GLU A 439 11.14 9.51 -1.95
N ALA A 440 9.99 9.07 -2.45
CA ALA A 440 9.12 9.90 -3.28
C ALA A 440 8.68 11.18 -2.54
N ARG A 441 8.29 11.06 -1.25
CA ARG A 441 7.97 12.22 -0.41
C ARG A 441 9.18 13.11 -0.17
N ARG A 442 10.36 12.54 0.08
CA ARG A 442 11.59 13.31 0.22
C ARG A 442 11.89 14.16 -1.01
N LEU A 443 11.63 13.62 -2.21
CA LEU A 443 11.91 14.28 -3.49
C LEU A 443 10.87 15.36 -3.85
N ARG A 444 9.60 15.15 -3.52
CA ARG A 444 8.49 16.01 -4.00
C ARG A 444 7.61 16.64 -2.91
N GLY A 445 7.87 16.34 -1.64
CA GLY A 445 7.08 16.86 -0.52
C GLY A 445 5.58 16.57 -0.69
N GLU A 446 4.74 17.57 -0.56
CA GLU A 446 3.28 17.46 -0.69
C GLU A 446 2.82 17.06 -2.10
N ARG A 447 3.64 17.29 -3.14
CA ARG A 447 3.36 16.88 -4.54
C ARG A 447 3.88 15.49 -4.88
N ALA A 448 4.17 14.67 -3.88
CA ALA A 448 4.74 13.33 -4.07
C ALA A 448 3.76 12.33 -4.70
N ALA A 449 2.43 12.53 -4.59
CA ALA A 449 1.41 11.59 -5.05
C ALA A 449 1.63 11.09 -6.49
N GLY A 450 1.89 12.00 -7.43
CA GLY A 450 2.18 11.62 -8.82
C GLY A 450 3.43 10.75 -8.96
N LEU A 451 4.52 11.06 -8.23
CA LEU A 451 5.75 10.27 -8.27
C LEU A 451 5.55 8.89 -7.63
N MET A 452 4.82 8.83 -6.52
CA MET A 452 4.44 7.57 -5.88
C MET A 452 3.64 6.70 -6.85
N GLY A 453 2.66 7.27 -7.54
CA GLY A 453 1.88 6.59 -8.57
C GLY A 453 2.75 6.02 -9.70
N TYR A 454 3.67 6.81 -10.26
CA TYR A 454 4.59 6.33 -11.31
C TYR A 454 5.53 5.23 -10.81
N ALA A 455 6.11 5.39 -9.62
CA ALA A 455 6.98 4.38 -9.04
C ALA A 455 6.24 3.05 -8.90
N THR A 456 5.03 3.10 -8.37
CA THR A 456 4.25 1.89 -8.17
C THR A 456 3.70 1.30 -9.47
N ALA A 457 3.38 2.12 -10.47
CA ALA A 457 3.07 1.62 -11.81
C ALA A 457 4.25 0.83 -12.38
N SER A 458 5.49 1.33 -12.24
CA SER A 458 6.69 0.62 -12.64
C SER A 458 6.85 -0.73 -11.92
N TYR A 459 6.61 -0.75 -10.60
CA TYR A 459 6.62 -1.99 -9.82
C TYR A 459 5.55 -2.99 -10.31
N GLY A 460 4.34 -2.51 -10.57
CA GLY A 460 3.24 -3.33 -11.11
C GLY A 460 3.55 -3.90 -12.50
N VAL A 461 4.19 -3.13 -13.38
CA VAL A 461 4.68 -3.62 -14.67
C VAL A 461 5.70 -4.73 -14.47
N GLY A 462 6.64 -4.58 -13.51
CA GLY A 462 7.57 -5.62 -13.12
C GLY A 462 6.87 -6.92 -12.71
N GLN A 463 5.83 -6.81 -11.87
CA GLN A 463 5.05 -7.99 -11.44
C GLN A 463 4.33 -8.70 -12.59
N ILE A 464 3.81 -7.96 -13.56
CA ILE A 464 3.17 -8.55 -14.74
C ILE A 464 4.22 -9.25 -15.61
N ALA A 465 5.35 -8.60 -15.84
CA ALA A 465 6.39 -9.10 -16.72
C ALA A 465 7.15 -10.31 -16.14
N GLY A 466 7.29 -10.40 -14.81
CA GLY A 466 8.05 -11.45 -14.15
C GLY A 466 7.60 -12.87 -14.52
N PRO A 467 6.35 -13.27 -14.24
CA PRO A 467 5.87 -14.61 -14.58
C PRO A 467 5.79 -14.85 -16.09
N LEU A 468 5.51 -13.81 -16.90
CA LEU A 468 5.48 -13.92 -18.37
C LEU A 468 6.87 -14.23 -18.93
N ALA A 469 7.93 -13.71 -18.33
CA ALA A 469 9.30 -14.03 -18.71
C ALA A 469 9.77 -15.37 -18.13
N ALA A 470 9.46 -15.63 -16.87
CA ALA A 470 9.96 -16.80 -16.14
C ALA A 470 9.37 -18.12 -16.65
N ALA A 471 8.07 -18.16 -16.94
CA ALA A 471 7.38 -19.40 -17.31
C ALA A 471 7.85 -19.97 -18.67
N PRO A 472 7.98 -19.18 -19.76
CA PRO A 472 8.57 -19.68 -21.01
C PRO A 472 10.04 -20.10 -20.86
N LEU A 473 10.84 -19.35 -20.07
CA LEU A 473 12.23 -19.69 -19.80
C LEU A 473 12.32 -21.06 -19.09
N ALA A 474 11.50 -21.26 -18.07
CA ALA A 474 11.46 -22.52 -17.32
C ALA A 474 10.98 -23.69 -18.20
N ALA A 475 9.96 -23.46 -19.03
CA ALA A 475 9.44 -24.48 -19.95
C ALA A 475 10.47 -24.87 -21.02
N HIS A 476 11.22 -23.89 -21.55
CA HIS A 476 12.25 -24.16 -22.56
C HIS A 476 13.49 -24.85 -21.97
N ALA A 477 13.94 -24.43 -20.79
CA ALA A 477 15.13 -24.98 -20.15
C ALA A 477 14.86 -26.29 -19.39
N GLY A 478 13.61 -26.69 -19.20
CA GLY A 478 13.23 -27.82 -18.34
C GLY A 478 13.55 -27.61 -16.85
N SER A 479 13.95 -26.39 -16.45
CA SER A 479 14.27 -26.04 -15.07
C SER A 479 14.02 -24.56 -14.80
N PHE A 480 13.79 -24.20 -13.52
CA PHE A 480 13.61 -22.82 -13.11
C PHE A 480 14.92 -22.04 -12.94
N SER A 481 16.09 -22.68 -13.01
CA SER A 481 17.38 -22.02 -12.77
C SER A 481 17.59 -20.76 -13.63
N PRO A 482 17.35 -20.76 -14.95
CA PRO A 482 17.51 -19.53 -15.75
C PRO A 482 16.56 -18.41 -15.33
N ALA A 483 15.32 -18.74 -14.98
CA ALA A 483 14.33 -17.75 -14.52
C ALA A 483 14.72 -17.16 -13.15
N LEU A 484 15.26 -17.98 -12.25
CA LEU A 484 15.76 -17.53 -10.95
C LEU A 484 17.03 -16.68 -11.09
N TRP A 485 17.95 -17.04 -12.00
CA TRP A 485 19.11 -16.19 -12.29
C TRP A 485 18.69 -14.83 -12.85
N LEU A 486 17.71 -14.81 -13.75
CA LEU A 486 17.14 -13.56 -14.26
C LEU A 486 16.55 -12.72 -13.11
N ALA A 487 15.77 -13.34 -12.21
CA ALA A 487 15.21 -12.69 -11.04
C ALA A 487 16.30 -12.11 -10.11
N ALA A 488 17.30 -12.92 -9.75
CA ALA A 488 18.42 -12.50 -8.90
C ALA A 488 19.23 -11.36 -9.54
N THR A 489 19.47 -11.44 -10.85
CA THR A 489 20.18 -10.39 -11.60
C THR A 489 19.41 -9.07 -11.59
N MET A 490 18.10 -9.08 -11.85
CA MET A 490 17.27 -7.86 -11.80
C MET A 490 17.27 -7.23 -10.41
N LEU A 491 17.19 -8.04 -9.36
CA LEU A 491 17.31 -7.58 -7.98
C LEU A 491 18.70 -7.01 -7.67
N ALA A 492 19.76 -7.66 -8.13
CA ALA A 492 21.13 -7.18 -7.96
C ALA A 492 21.37 -5.86 -8.71
N VAL A 493 20.85 -5.72 -9.93
CA VAL A 493 20.88 -4.46 -10.70
C VAL A 493 20.12 -3.37 -9.96
N GLY A 494 18.96 -3.68 -9.38
CA GLY A 494 18.20 -2.76 -8.52
C GLY A 494 19.01 -2.31 -7.31
N ALA A 495 19.66 -3.25 -6.61
CA ALA A 495 20.53 -2.96 -5.47
C ALA A 495 21.69 -2.03 -5.86
N ALA A 496 22.41 -2.37 -6.91
CA ALA A 496 23.54 -1.57 -7.42
C ALA A 496 23.07 -0.18 -7.89
N GLY A 497 21.92 -0.11 -8.58
CA GLY A 497 21.35 1.14 -9.07
C GLY A 497 20.98 2.09 -7.93
N PHE A 498 20.28 1.63 -6.93
CA PHE A 498 19.94 2.43 -5.74
C PHE A 498 21.19 2.88 -4.97
N ALA A 499 22.18 2.00 -4.79
CA ALA A 499 23.46 2.36 -4.18
C ALA A 499 24.19 3.42 -4.99
N ALA A 500 24.22 3.31 -6.32
CA ALA A 500 24.85 4.29 -7.19
C ALA A 500 24.18 5.66 -7.14
N VAL A 501 22.84 5.71 -7.04
CA VAL A 501 22.08 6.96 -6.86
C VAL A 501 22.41 7.59 -5.50
N ALA A 502 22.47 6.80 -4.43
CA ALA A 502 22.83 7.28 -3.09
C ALA A 502 24.26 7.83 -3.06
N LEU A 503 25.23 7.10 -3.61
CA LEU A 503 26.63 7.51 -3.66
C LEU A 503 26.85 8.80 -4.47
N ARG A 504 26.14 8.96 -5.60
CA ARG A 504 26.18 10.21 -6.38
C ARG A 504 25.70 11.41 -5.56
N ALA A 505 24.59 11.23 -4.84
CA ALA A 505 24.05 12.31 -4.00
C ALA A 505 24.99 12.66 -2.83
N TRP A 506 25.62 11.67 -2.23
CA TRP A 506 26.63 11.88 -1.18
C TRP A 506 27.84 12.65 -1.73
N ARG A 507 28.40 12.23 -2.88
CA ARG A 507 29.52 12.93 -3.54
C ARG A 507 29.18 14.37 -3.92
N ALA A 508 27.95 14.64 -4.33
CA ALA A 508 27.49 16.00 -4.65
C ALA A 508 27.47 16.88 -3.39
N LYS A 509 27.04 16.35 -2.25
CA LYS A 509 27.04 17.05 -0.97
C LYS A 509 28.45 17.38 -0.48
N THR A 510 29.39 16.44 -0.58
CA THR A 510 30.78 16.65 -0.14
C THR A 510 31.54 17.63 -1.01
N ARG A 511 31.23 17.73 -2.33
CA ARG A 511 31.83 18.71 -3.23
C ARG A 511 31.23 20.11 -3.10
N GLY A 512 29.95 20.22 -2.71
CA GLY A 512 29.28 21.52 -2.51
C GLY A 512 29.48 22.13 -1.12
N GLY A 513 29.96 21.37 -0.12
CA GLY A 513 30.20 21.84 1.25
C GLY A 513 31.59 22.38 1.51
N GLY A 514 32.42 22.57 0.48
CA GLY A 514 33.79 23.07 0.59
C GLY A 514 33.98 24.55 0.27
N VAL A 515 32.91 25.35 0.18
CA VAL A 515 32.99 26.82 0.01
C VAL A 515 31.99 27.43 1.00
N GLY A 516 32.44 27.66 2.20
CA GLY A 516 31.76 28.41 3.25
C GLY A 516 32.73 28.76 4.35
#